data_ac6c5d0e667d06f20edc38622640dc04
#
_entry.id   ac6c5d0e667d06f20edc38622640dc04
#
_cell.length_a   1.000
_cell.length_b   1.000
_cell.length_c   1.000
_cell.angle_alpha   90.00
_cell.angle_beta   90.00
_cell.angle_gamma   90.00
#
_symmetry.space_group_name_H-M   'P 1'
#
loop_
_entity.id
_entity.type
_entity.pdbx_description
1 polymer ?
#
loop_
_entity_poly.entity_id
_entity_poly.type
_entity_poly.pdbx_seq_one_letter_code
_entity_poly.pdbx_strand_id
1 'polypeptide(L)'
;MLKVTAAEIGGGFGGKTVIYLEPLAVRLSQRAGRPVKLVMDRDEVFRATGPTSGTRIKVKMGVAKDGKITAAEVWMAYEAGAYAGSPVGAAGMTAIACYDIPNFVVEGYDVVCNKPRVAAYRAPGAPMAAFAVESVLDELARDIGMDPIEIRLANAAVEGTQASYGPKFPRIGFVETLEAIKDHPNYTADLGPNQGRGIAAGFWFNAGMMSSATVHINENGTATVVTGSPDIGGSRQSMALMAAEELGIPYESIKAVVADTETVGFNDVTGGSRVTLATGAAVVDACRLIIEDLRARAAKTWDVELDQVEWVDGQAQHAEGAQPPLSLKDLAAKSGRTGGPISANASLNSRGVGAGFSTQLCDVEVDPETGVTRVVRYLTAQDAGRAISPDYVEGQMQGGVVQGIGWALSEEYIHDSDGVMENPGFLDYRIPVASDLPMIDCAIVEVPNPAHPYGVRGVGEVGIVPPMAAVGNAINDALDVRMTDLPMSPVKVLEALNEQRD
;
A
#
# COMPACT_ATOMS: atom_id res chain seq x y z
N MET A 1 -1.82 -33.99 5.28
CA MET A 1 -2.24 -32.72 5.89
C MET A 1 -0.99 -31.86 6.04
N LEU A 2 -1.09 -30.58 5.72
CA LEU A 2 0.02 -29.63 5.84
C LEU A 2 -0.41 -28.55 6.85
N LYS A 3 0.45 -28.29 7.82
CA LYS A 3 0.35 -27.16 8.74
C LYS A 3 1.39 -26.12 8.34
N VAL A 4 0.97 -24.88 8.16
CA VAL A 4 1.85 -23.75 7.86
C VAL A 4 1.75 -22.75 8.99
N THR A 5 2.88 -22.40 9.57
CA THR A 5 2.99 -21.38 10.62
C THR A 5 3.76 -20.19 10.06
N ALA A 6 3.18 -19.01 10.12
CA ALA A 6 3.86 -17.79 9.71
C ALA A 6 5.03 -17.49 10.67
N ALA A 7 6.17 -17.10 10.10
CA ALA A 7 7.28 -16.53 10.86
C ALA A 7 7.21 -14.98 10.82
N GLU A 8 8.07 -14.32 11.56
CA GLU A 8 8.29 -12.86 11.41
C GLU A 8 8.85 -12.58 10.01
N ILE A 9 8.26 -11.60 9.34
CA ILE A 9 8.58 -11.26 7.94
C ILE A 9 9.20 -9.88 7.89
N GLY A 10 10.46 -9.79 7.46
CA GLY A 10 11.21 -8.55 7.30
C GLY A 10 10.82 -7.75 6.04
N GLY A 11 9.52 -7.67 5.72
CA GLY A 11 8.99 -7.10 4.50
C GLY A 11 8.71 -8.18 3.45
N GLY A 12 7.69 -7.96 2.64
CA GLY A 12 7.28 -8.87 1.56
C GLY A 12 7.16 -8.16 0.22
N PHE A 13 6.54 -6.98 0.23
CA PHE A 13 6.32 -6.08 -0.90
C PHE A 13 5.72 -6.76 -2.14
N GLY A 14 5.12 -7.94 -1.97
CA GLY A 14 4.57 -8.78 -3.03
C GLY A 14 5.48 -9.93 -3.45
N GLY A 15 6.79 -9.84 -3.31
CA GLY A 15 7.73 -10.91 -3.69
C GLY A 15 7.57 -12.22 -2.91
N LYS A 16 6.94 -12.17 -1.73
CA LYS A 16 6.68 -13.35 -0.87
C LYS A 16 5.23 -13.85 -0.94
N THR A 17 4.47 -13.45 -1.96
CA THR A 17 3.09 -13.92 -2.17
C THR A 17 3.02 -15.23 -2.97
N VAL A 18 4.14 -15.69 -3.48
CA VAL A 18 4.30 -16.96 -4.20
C VAL A 18 5.27 -17.89 -3.44
N ILE A 19 5.17 -19.16 -3.70
CA ILE A 19 6.03 -20.19 -3.07
C ILE A 19 7.31 -20.39 -3.87
N TYR A 20 8.45 -20.58 -3.20
CA TYR A 20 9.75 -20.86 -3.81
C TYR A 20 10.39 -22.14 -3.24
N LEU A 21 10.82 -22.11 -1.98
CA LEU A 21 11.55 -23.21 -1.33
C LEU A 21 10.65 -24.21 -0.61
N GLU A 22 9.42 -23.84 -0.27
CA GLU A 22 8.54 -24.63 0.58
C GLU A 22 8.29 -26.05 0.01
N PRO A 23 7.94 -26.23 -1.29
CA PRO A 23 7.74 -27.56 -1.86
C PRO A 23 9.01 -28.42 -1.84
N LEU A 24 10.19 -27.78 -2.06
CA LEU A 24 11.48 -28.46 -2.01
C LEU A 24 11.81 -28.94 -0.60
N ALA A 25 11.64 -28.07 0.41
CA ALA A 25 11.86 -28.41 1.81
C ALA A 25 10.96 -29.57 2.27
N VAL A 26 9.67 -29.53 1.91
CA VAL A 26 8.72 -30.61 2.21
C VAL A 26 9.17 -31.93 1.56
N ARG A 27 9.52 -31.89 0.28
CA ARG A 27 9.93 -33.13 -0.42
C ARG A 27 11.23 -33.68 0.09
N LEU A 28 12.21 -32.85 0.39
CA LEU A 28 13.49 -33.29 0.98
C LEU A 28 13.28 -33.87 2.39
N SER A 29 12.43 -33.26 3.21
CA SER A 29 12.09 -33.77 4.53
C SER A 29 11.42 -35.15 4.46
N GLN A 30 10.49 -35.35 3.54
CA GLN A 30 9.88 -36.69 3.29
C GLN A 30 10.91 -37.73 2.90
N ARG A 31 11.86 -37.41 2.01
CA ARG A 31 12.91 -38.36 1.57
C ARG A 31 13.94 -38.64 2.66
N ALA A 32 14.29 -37.63 3.44
CA ALA A 32 15.29 -37.76 4.51
C ALA A 32 14.74 -38.41 5.80
N GLY A 33 13.40 -38.41 5.95
CA GLY A 33 12.74 -38.88 7.19
C GLY A 33 13.07 -38.02 8.41
N ARG A 34 13.45 -36.73 8.19
CA ARG A 34 13.84 -35.78 9.25
C ARG A 34 13.55 -34.35 8.82
N PRO A 35 13.53 -33.37 9.76
CA PRO A 35 13.38 -31.94 9.43
C PRO A 35 14.45 -31.46 8.46
N VAL A 36 14.06 -30.60 7.52
CA VAL A 36 14.94 -29.97 6.53
C VAL A 36 14.74 -28.45 6.61
N LYS A 37 15.84 -27.71 6.65
CA LYS A 37 15.89 -26.26 6.54
C LYS A 37 16.54 -25.88 5.21
N LEU A 38 15.89 -24.99 4.44
CA LEU A 38 16.42 -24.39 3.23
C LEU A 38 16.46 -22.86 3.41
N VAL A 39 17.53 -22.25 2.96
CA VAL A 39 17.71 -20.80 2.98
C VAL A 39 18.40 -20.41 1.67
N MET A 40 17.84 -19.46 0.94
CA MET A 40 18.50 -18.82 -0.19
C MET A 40 19.55 -17.83 0.30
N ASP A 41 20.70 -17.81 -0.33
CA ASP A 41 21.61 -16.67 -0.21
C ASP A 41 21.16 -15.47 -1.05
N ARG A 42 21.91 -14.38 -1.08
CA ARG A 42 21.48 -13.16 -1.79
C ARG A 42 21.50 -13.35 -3.30
N ASP A 43 22.50 -14.03 -3.84
CA ASP A 43 22.60 -14.32 -5.27
C ASP A 43 21.43 -15.22 -5.73
N GLU A 44 21.12 -16.25 -4.96
CA GLU A 44 19.98 -17.14 -5.24
C GLU A 44 18.64 -16.39 -5.19
N VAL A 45 18.45 -15.46 -4.25
CA VAL A 45 17.23 -14.65 -4.20
C VAL A 45 17.08 -13.81 -5.48
N PHE A 46 18.13 -13.13 -5.96
CA PHE A 46 18.06 -12.34 -7.18
C PHE A 46 17.81 -13.19 -8.43
N ARG A 47 18.45 -14.37 -8.53
CA ARG A 47 18.36 -15.23 -9.72
C ARG A 47 17.11 -16.11 -9.76
N ALA A 48 16.58 -16.53 -8.61
CA ALA A 48 15.55 -17.58 -8.53
C ALA A 48 14.20 -17.08 -8.04
N THR A 49 14.07 -15.84 -7.57
CA THR A 49 12.77 -15.26 -7.23
C THR A 49 12.26 -14.35 -8.36
N GLY A 50 10.95 -14.07 -8.37
CA GLY A 50 10.36 -13.27 -9.44
C GLY A 50 10.72 -11.79 -9.32
N PRO A 51 11.27 -11.17 -10.40
CA PRO A 51 11.42 -9.73 -10.51
C PRO A 51 10.07 -9.04 -10.70
N THR A 52 10.04 -7.70 -10.66
CA THR A 52 8.94 -6.97 -11.28
C THR A 52 9.08 -6.96 -12.81
N SER A 53 8.02 -6.56 -13.53
CA SER A 53 8.02 -6.57 -14.99
C SER A 53 8.92 -5.50 -15.58
N GLY A 54 9.71 -5.84 -16.60
CA GLY A 54 10.16 -4.88 -17.60
C GLY A 54 8.95 -4.39 -18.41
N THR A 55 8.96 -3.13 -18.85
CA THR A 55 7.77 -2.55 -19.50
C THR A 55 8.14 -1.65 -20.68
N ARG A 56 7.20 -1.55 -21.62
CA ARG A 56 7.19 -0.48 -22.62
C ARG A 56 5.80 0.14 -22.64
N ILE A 57 5.72 1.45 -22.44
CA ILE A 57 4.46 2.17 -22.32
C ILE A 57 4.48 3.36 -23.26
N LYS A 58 3.35 3.58 -23.95
CA LYS A 58 3.14 4.76 -24.80
C LYS A 58 1.88 5.45 -24.33
N VAL A 59 1.99 6.75 -24.09
CA VAL A 59 0.87 7.59 -23.70
C VAL A 59 0.70 8.71 -24.71
N LYS A 60 -0.55 8.94 -25.11
CA LYS A 60 -0.95 10.11 -25.90
C LYS A 60 -2.13 10.76 -25.19
N MET A 61 -2.04 12.04 -24.94
CA MET A 61 -3.05 12.77 -24.22
C MET A 61 -3.35 14.09 -24.91
N GLY A 62 -4.60 14.51 -24.94
CA GLY A 62 -5.04 15.79 -25.46
C GLY A 62 -5.55 16.67 -24.31
N VAL A 63 -5.07 17.92 -24.26
CA VAL A 63 -5.50 18.91 -23.30
C VAL A 63 -6.01 20.17 -24.01
N ALA A 64 -7.10 20.74 -23.53
CA ALA A 64 -7.57 22.05 -23.98
C ALA A 64 -6.79 23.19 -23.30
N LYS A 65 -6.89 24.42 -23.84
CA LYS A 65 -6.16 25.57 -23.31
C LYS A 65 -6.53 25.95 -21.86
N ASP A 66 -7.67 25.51 -21.38
CA ASP A 66 -8.13 25.68 -19.99
C ASP A 66 -7.62 24.57 -19.05
N GLY A 67 -6.74 23.68 -19.54
CA GLY A 67 -6.18 22.56 -18.77
C GLY A 67 -7.05 21.31 -18.72
N LYS A 68 -8.24 21.29 -19.34
CA LYS A 68 -9.09 20.10 -19.36
C LYS A 68 -8.57 19.04 -20.30
N ILE A 69 -8.38 17.80 -19.77
CA ILE A 69 -8.01 16.63 -20.57
C ILE A 69 -9.23 16.23 -21.40
N THR A 70 -9.06 16.15 -22.71
CA THR A 70 -10.12 15.83 -23.66
C THR A 70 -10.16 14.37 -24.07
N ALA A 71 -8.97 13.74 -24.14
CA ALA A 71 -8.81 12.33 -24.44
C ALA A 71 -7.47 11.79 -23.97
N ALA A 72 -7.41 10.46 -23.74
CA ALA A 72 -6.18 9.73 -23.44
C ALA A 72 -6.13 8.39 -24.15
N GLU A 73 -4.96 8.03 -24.66
CA GLU A 73 -4.64 6.72 -25.22
C GLU A 73 -3.40 6.19 -24.49
N VAL A 74 -3.52 5.01 -23.89
CA VAL A 74 -2.44 4.34 -23.16
C VAL A 74 -2.26 2.95 -23.72
N TRP A 75 -1.11 2.69 -24.32
CA TRP A 75 -0.68 1.38 -24.78
C TRP A 75 0.47 0.89 -23.93
N MET A 76 0.39 -0.36 -23.44
CA MET A 76 1.41 -0.91 -22.54
C MET A 76 1.70 -2.38 -22.81
N ALA A 77 2.97 -2.76 -22.74
CA ALA A 77 3.45 -4.13 -22.77
C ALA A 77 4.27 -4.42 -21.51
N TYR A 78 3.95 -5.51 -20.83
CA TYR A 78 4.57 -5.92 -19.58
C TYR A 78 5.17 -7.32 -19.72
N GLU A 79 6.44 -7.49 -19.37
CA GLU A 79 7.07 -8.80 -19.30
C GLU A 79 6.41 -9.66 -18.22
N ALA A 80 6.08 -10.91 -18.56
CA ALA A 80 5.55 -11.91 -17.64
C ALA A 80 6.61 -12.90 -17.16
N GLY A 81 7.75 -12.94 -17.84
CA GLY A 81 8.71 -14.02 -17.71
C GLY A 81 8.24 -15.28 -18.41
N ALA A 82 8.69 -16.45 -17.97
CA ALA A 82 8.41 -17.74 -18.64
C ALA A 82 6.95 -18.20 -18.59
N TYR A 83 6.10 -17.53 -17.82
CA TYR A 83 4.67 -17.87 -17.67
C TYR A 83 3.84 -16.59 -17.69
N ALA A 84 2.69 -16.64 -18.36
CA ALA A 84 1.72 -15.54 -18.38
C ALA A 84 1.29 -15.11 -16.96
N GLY A 85 0.95 -13.85 -16.79
CA GLY A 85 0.46 -13.29 -15.53
C GLY A 85 1.28 -12.12 -15.03
N SER A 86 1.73 -11.23 -15.94
CA SER A 86 2.28 -9.92 -15.56
C SER A 86 1.21 -9.05 -14.89
N PRO A 87 1.60 -7.98 -14.20
CA PRO A 87 0.66 -7.07 -13.56
C PRO A 87 -0.01 -6.07 -14.52
N VAL A 88 -0.01 -6.33 -15.84
CA VAL A 88 -0.57 -5.42 -16.86
C VAL A 88 -2.04 -5.10 -16.62
N GLY A 89 -2.83 -6.05 -16.11
CA GLY A 89 -4.24 -5.80 -15.78
C GLY A 89 -4.41 -4.74 -14.68
N ALA A 90 -3.62 -4.84 -13.63
CA ALA A 90 -3.63 -3.82 -12.56
C ALA A 90 -3.06 -2.48 -13.05
N ALA A 91 -2.03 -2.50 -13.91
CA ALA A 91 -1.51 -1.30 -14.55
C ALA A 91 -2.60 -0.57 -15.36
N GLY A 92 -3.38 -1.33 -16.18
CA GLY A 92 -4.49 -0.76 -16.95
C GLY A 92 -5.59 -0.16 -16.08
N MET A 93 -5.89 -0.78 -14.94
CA MET A 93 -6.86 -0.24 -13.97
C MET A 93 -6.40 1.07 -13.33
N THR A 94 -5.10 1.24 -13.12
CA THR A 94 -4.54 2.33 -12.33
C THR A 94 -4.01 3.49 -13.16
N ALA A 95 -3.66 3.26 -14.43
CA ALA A 95 -2.92 4.19 -15.28
C ALA A 95 -3.48 5.62 -15.29
N ILE A 96 -4.79 5.77 -15.44
CA ILE A 96 -5.47 7.07 -15.54
C ILE A 96 -6.55 7.28 -14.47
N ALA A 97 -6.60 6.42 -13.45
CA ALA A 97 -7.67 6.44 -12.45
C ALA A 97 -7.68 7.69 -11.54
N CYS A 98 -6.58 8.44 -11.52
CA CYS A 98 -6.52 9.74 -10.84
C CYS A 98 -7.39 10.83 -11.51
N TYR A 99 -7.79 10.63 -12.77
CA TYR A 99 -8.35 11.72 -13.58
C TYR A 99 -9.73 11.37 -14.15
N ASP A 100 -10.59 12.39 -14.22
CA ASP A 100 -11.88 12.34 -14.90
C ASP A 100 -11.68 12.68 -16.39
N ILE A 101 -11.46 11.65 -17.20
CA ILE A 101 -11.16 11.78 -18.62
C ILE A 101 -12.37 11.31 -19.42
N PRO A 102 -12.99 12.18 -20.25
CA PRO A 102 -14.25 11.82 -20.95
C PRO A 102 -14.08 10.78 -22.05
N ASN A 103 -12.90 10.71 -22.68
CA ASN A 103 -12.62 9.78 -23.77
C ASN A 103 -11.26 9.13 -23.54
N PHE A 104 -11.21 7.81 -23.45
CA PHE A 104 -9.94 7.11 -23.30
C PHE A 104 -9.97 5.71 -23.88
N VAL A 105 -8.79 5.22 -24.22
CA VAL A 105 -8.52 3.82 -24.50
C VAL A 105 -7.27 3.38 -23.73
N VAL A 106 -7.34 2.20 -23.12
CA VAL A 106 -6.21 1.58 -22.41
C VAL A 106 -6.05 0.16 -22.95
N GLU A 107 -4.91 -0.10 -23.58
CA GLU A 107 -4.56 -1.41 -24.12
C GLU A 107 -3.32 -1.97 -23.42
N GLY A 108 -3.43 -3.21 -22.93
CA GLY A 108 -2.35 -3.87 -22.20
C GLY A 108 -2.01 -5.24 -22.76
N TYR A 109 -0.74 -5.55 -22.87
CA TYR A 109 -0.20 -6.82 -23.41
C TYR A 109 0.66 -7.52 -22.37
N ASP A 110 0.36 -8.78 -22.11
CA ASP A 110 1.13 -9.69 -21.27
C ASP A 110 2.15 -10.42 -22.15
N VAL A 111 3.45 -10.16 -21.95
CA VAL A 111 4.50 -10.62 -22.85
C VAL A 111 5.32 -11.73 -22.20
N VAL A 112 5.17 -12.94 -22.67
CA VAL A 112 5.98 -14.09 -22.22
C VAL A 112 7.39 -14.02 -22.83
N CYS A 113 8.41 -14.19 -21.98
CA CYS A 113 9.83 -14.16 -22.40
C CYS A 113 10.67 -15.12 -21.55
N ASN A 114 11.90 -15.45 -22.01
CA ASN A 114 12.81 -16.37 -21.34
C ASN A 114 13.53 -15.70 -20.15
N LYS A 115 12.76 -15.28 -19.15
CA LYS A 115 13.23 -14.73 -17.88
C LYS A 115 12.49 -15.42 -16.71
N PRO A 116 12.93 -15.30 -15.47
CA PRO A 116 12.15 -15.75 -14.32
C PRO A 116 10.74 -15.17 -14.37
N ARG A 117 9.75 -15.98 -13.93
CA ARG A 117 8.38 -15.50 -13.82
C ARG A 117 8.34 -14.27 -12.92
N VAL A 118 7.67 -13.22 -13.38
CA VAL A 118 7.51 -12.01 -12.56
C VAL A 118 6.68 -12.30 -11.30
N ALA A 119 7.02 -11.59 -10.23
CA ALA A 119 6.23 -11.55 -9.01
C ALA A 119 5.66 -10.16 -8.77
N ALA A 120 4.70 -10.07 -7.88
CA ALA A 120 4.18 -8.78 -7.45
C ALA A 120 5.28 -7.96 -6.79
N TYR A 121 5.36 -6.68 -7.14
CA TYR A 121 6.12 -5.68 -6.41
C TYR A 121 5.20 -4.50 -6.11
N ARG A 122 5.08 -4.12 -4.86
CA ARG A 122 4.29 -3.06 -4.23
C ARG A 122 3.50 -2.19 -5.22
N ALA A 123 2.17 -2.22 -5.20
CA ALA A 123 1.27 -1.68 -6.23
C ALA A 123 1.57 -2.24 -7.65
N PRO A 124 1.50 -3.57 -7.87
CA PRO A 124 2.00 -4.20 -9.09
C PRO A 124 1.49 -3.55 -10.38
N GLY A 125 2.41 -3.05 -11.19
CA GLY A 125 2.12 -2.41 -12.47
C GLY A 125 1.81 -0.91 -12.40
N ALA A 126 1.28 -0.41 -11.29
CA ALA A 126 0.86 0.99 -11.17
C ALA A 126 2.02 2.00 -11.25
N PRO A 127 3.18 1.81 -10.59
CA PRO A 127 4.28 2.78 -10.66
C PRO A 127 4.78 3.03 -12.08
N MET A 128 4.92 1.98 -12.90
CA MET A 128 5.39 2.11 -14.28
C MET A 128 4.37 2.84 -15.17
N ALA A 129 3.07 2.53 -14.98
CA ALA A 129 2.01 3.22 -15.70
C ALA A 129 1.92 4.70 -15.29
N ALA A 130 2.04 4.99 -14.00
CA ALA A 130 2.05 6.35 -13.48
C ALA A 130 3.27 7.14 -13.99
N PHE A 131 4.47 6.51 -14.08
CA PHE A 131 5.65 7.17 -14.66
C PHE A 131 5.36 7.74 -16.05
N ALA A 132 4.76 6.94 -16.93
CA ALA A 132 4.46 7.37 -18.29
C ALA A 132 3.33 8.42 -18.35
N VAL A 133 2.24 8.22 -17.61
CA VAL A 133 1.07 9.11 -17.62
C VAL A 133 1.39 10.47 -16.99
N GLU A 134 2.03 10.47 -15.84
CA GLU A 134 2.38 11.69 -15.11
C GLU A 134 3.47 12.51 -15.79
N SER A 135 4.38 11.85 -16.53
CA SER A 135 5.37 12.53 -17.37
C SER A 135 4.72 13.30 -18.53
N VAL A 136 3.76 12.66 -19.23
CA VAL A 136 3.02 13.32 -20.31
C VAL A 136 2.14 14.46 -19.78
N LEU A 137 1.52 14.28 -18.62
CA LEU A 137 0.70 15.34 -18.02
C LEU A 137 1.54 16.54 -17.57
N ASP A 138 2.74 16.31 -17.07
CA ASP A 138 3.70 17.37 -16.73
C ASP A 138 4.15 18.16 -17.97
N GLU A 139 4.46 17.48 -19.07
CA GLU A 139 4.77 18.15 -20.35
C GLU A 139 3.60 19.01 -20.84
N LEU A 140 2.39 18.48 -20.81
CA LEU A 140 1.19 19.23 -21.22
C LEU A 140 0.94 20.45 -20.34
N ALA A 141 1.18 20.35 -19.03
CA ALA A 141 1.09 21.51 -18.13
C ALA A 141 2.08 22.61 -18.54
N ARG A 142 3.32 22.25 -18.82
CA ARG A 142 4.36 23.18 -19.33
C ARG A 142 3.97 23.80 -20.66
N ASP A 143 3.51 23.02 -21.62
CA ASP A 143 3.15 23.46 -22.96
C ASP A 143 2.05 24.53 -22.97
N ILE A 144 1.09 24.41 -22.04
CA ILE A 144 0.00 25.39 -21.91
C ILE A 144 0.30 26.48 -20.87
N GLY A 145 1.46 26.42 -20.20
CA GLY A 145 1.85 27.39 -19.15
C GLY A 145 1.00 27.28 -17.87
N MET A 146 0.53 26.09 -17.54
CA MET A 146 -0.29 25.82 -16.35
C MET A 146 0.53 25.18 -15.24
N ASP A 147 0.25 25.55 -14.01
CA ASP A 147 0.87 24.96 -12.84
C ASP A 147 0.60 23.44 -12.77
N PRO A 148 1.60 22.59 -12.40
CA PRO A 148 1.44 21.13 -12.33
C PRO A 148 0.35 20.65 -11.36
N ILE A 149 0.10 21.36 -10.26
CA ILE A 149 -1.01 21.01 -9.35
C ILE A 149 -2.35 21.47 -9.96
N GLU A 150 -2.40 22.62 -10.59
CA GLU A 150 -3.64 23.17 -11.15
C GLU A 150 -4.20 22.30 -12.28
N ILE A 151 -3.35 21.77 -13.17
CA ILE A 151 -3.83 20.86 -14.21
C ILE A 151 -4.37 19.55 -13.61
N ARG A 152 -3.77 19.06 -12.50
CA ARG A 152 -4.26 17.88 -11.78
C ARG A 152 -5.59 18.17 -11.09
N LEU A 153 -5.70 19.30 -10.38
CA LEU A 153 -6.97 19.73 -9.76
C LEU A 153 -8.08 19.93 -10.78
N ALA A 154 -7.77 20.53 -11.95
CA ALA A 154 -8.75 20.73 -13.01
C ALA A 154 -9.36 19.41 -13.51
N ASN A 155 -8.64 18.30 -13.43
CA ASN A 155 -9.04 17.00 -13.95
C ASN A 155 -9.19 15.91 -12.88
N ALA A 156 -9.10 16.25 -11.60
CA ALA A 156 -9.12 15.30 -10.51
C ALA A 156 -10.39 14.45 -10.49
N ALA A 157 -10.22 13.14 -10.31
CA ALA A 157 -11.33 12.27 -9.96
C ALA A 157 -11.89 12.67 -8.58
N VAL A 158 -13.20 12.68 -8.49
CA VAL A 158 -13.96 13.01 -7.28
C VAL A 158 -15.03 11.97 -7.00
N GLU A 159 -15.78 12.12 -5.92
CA GLU A 159 -16.96 11.29 -5.67
C GLU A 159 -17.91 11.31 -6.88
N GLY A 160 -18.30 10.12 -7.33
CA GLY A 160 -19.17 9.93 -8.50
C GLY A 160 -18.45 9.82 -9.83
N THR A 161 -17.15 10.17 -9.94
CA THR A 161 -16.37 9.94 -11.16
C THR A 161 -16.34 8.46 -11.50
N GLN A 162 -16.57 8.15 -12.77
CA GLN A 162 -16.45 6.82 -13.33
C GLN A 162 -14.99 6.45 -13.49
N ALA A 163 -14.49 5.54 -12.63
CA ALA A 163 -13.13 5.05 -12.76
C ALA A 163 -12.92 4.36 -14.11
N SER A 164 -11.73 4.50 -14.70
CA SER A 164 -11.38 3.92 -16.01
C SER A 164 -11.57 2.40 -16.09
N TYR A 165 -11.60 1.69 -14.98
CA TYR A 165 -11.82 0.24 -14.89
C TYR A 165 -13.23 -0.19 -14.49
N GLY A 166 -14.20 0.73 -14.43
CA GLY A 166 -15.62 0.42 -14.35
C GLY A 166 -16.41 0.97 -13.14
N PRO A 167 -15.97 0.92 -11.88
CA PRO A 167 -16.76 1.41 -10.74
C PRO A 167 -16.83 2.94 -10.69
N LYS A 168 -17.87 3.47 -10.05
CA LYS A 168 -17.90 4.87 -9.64
C LYS A 168 -17.22 5.00 -8.29
N PHE A 169 -16.38 6.03 -8.14
CA PHE A 169 -15.74 6.30 -6.87
C PHE A 169 -16.78 6.75 -5.83
N PRO A 170 -16.73 6.17 -4.61
CA PRO A 170 -17.39 6.77 -3.44
C PRO A 170 -16.61 8.04 -3.05
N ARG A 171 -16.90 8.62 -1.89
CA ARG A 171 -16.07 9.70 -1.33
C ARG A 171 -14.59 9.27 -1.28
N ILE A 172 -13.73 10.05 -1.89
CA ILE A 172 -12.26 9.85 -1.99
C ILE A 172 -11.54 11.14 -1.67
N GLY A 173 -10.27 11.05 -1.28
CA GLY A 173 -9.44 12.19 -0.85
C GLY A 173 -8.37 12.60 -1.85
N PHE A 174 -8.56 12.40 -3.15
CA PHE A 174 -7.55 12.76 -4.14
C PHE A 174 -7.32 14.28 -4.21
N VAL A 175 -8.38 15.06 -4.25
CA VAL A 175 -8.29 16.54 -4.25
C VAL A 175 -7.57 17.03 -2.99
N GLU A 176 -7.89 16.46 -1.85
CA GLU A 176 -7.28 16.82 -0.57
C GLU A 176 -5.77 16.48 -0.54
N THR A 177 -5.32 15.42 -1.25
CA THR A 177 -3.87 15.14 -1.35
C THR A 177 -3.17 16.17 -2.24
N LEU A 178 -3.81 16.68 -3.31
CA LEU A 178 -3.28 17.75 -4.14
C LEU A 178 -3.19 19.06 -3.37
N GLU A 179 -4.26 19.41 -2.65
CA GLU A 179 -4.31 20.61 -1.81
C GLU A 179 -3.27 20.56 -0.67
N ALA A 180 -3.08 19.40 -0.04
CA ALA A 180 -2.07 19.22 0.99
C ALA A 180 -0.63 19.45 0.48
N ILE A 181 -0.32 19.10 -0.77
CA ILE A 181 0.96 19.45 -1.41
C ILE A 181 1.02 20.95 -1.68
N LYS A 182 -0.04 21.53 -2.26
CA LYS A 182 -0.09 22.96 -2.65
C LYS A 182 0.07 23.87 -1.44
N ASP A 183 -0.55 23.54 -0.31
CA ASP A 183 -0.53 24.34 0.90
C ASP A 183 0.73 24.16 1.75
N HIS A 184 1.56 23.16 1.43
CA HIS A 184 2.77 22.87 2.19
C HIS A 184 3.90 23.86 1.85
N PRO A 185 4.70 24.32 2.83
CA PRO A 185 5.82 25.24 2.58
C PRO A 185 6.82 24.77 1.52
N ASN A 186 7.01 23.47 1.38
CA ASN A 186 7.91 22.89 0.37
C ASN A 186 7.46 23.22 -1.07
N TYR A 187 6.17 23.44 -1.31
CA TYR A 187 5.63 23.75 -2.64
C TYR A 187 6.14 25.09 -3.20
N THR A 188 6.29 26.07 -2.35
CA THR A 188 6.77 27.43 -2.72
C THR A 188 8.20 27.71 -2.31
N ALA A 189 8.91 26.70 -1.78
CA ALA A 189 10.30 26.86 -1.37
C ALA A 189 11.21 27.12 -2.59
N ASP A 190 12.17 28.02 -2.41
CA ASP A 190 13.13 28.37 -3.46
C ASP A 190 13.96 27.16 -3.90
N LEU A 191 14.26 27.13 -5.20
CA LEU A 191 15.18 26.18 -5.81
C LEU A 191 16.54 26.86 -6.08
N GLY A 192 17.60 26.10 -5.86
CA GLY A 192 18.96 26.52 -6.18
C GLY A 192 19.32 26.29 -7.67
N PRO A 193 20.56 26.62 -8.05
CA PRO A 193 21.08 26.27 -9.39
C PRO A 193 21.02 24.77 -9.62
N ASN A 194 20.66 24.36 -10.83
CA ASN A 194 20.52 22.96 -11.26
C ASN A 194 19.54 22.12 -10.38
N GLN A 195 18.67 22.80 -9.65
CA GLN A 195 17.59 22.16 -8.94
C GLN A 195 16.28 22.28 -9.73
N GLY A 196 15.43 21.26 -9.61
CA GLY A 196 14.12 21.25 -10.24
C GLY A 196 13.09 20.57 -9.35
N ARG A 197 11.84 20.92 -9.55
CA ARG A 197 10.68 20.42 -8.81
C ARG A 197 9.79 19.59 -9.70
N GLY A 198 9.48 18.37 -9.26
CA GLY A 198 8.54 17.48 -9.91
C GLY A 198 7.38 17.11 -9.02
N ILE A 199 6.21 17.01 -9.62
CA ILE A 199 4.97 16.58 -8.96
C ILE A 199 4.41 15.41 -9.73
N ALA A 200 3.89 14.44 -8.98
CA ALA A 200 3.17 13.30 -9.55
C ALA A 200 2.07 12.83 -8.61
N ALA A 201 1.03 12.23 -9.20
CA ALA A 201 -0.07 11.59 -8.50
C ALA A 201 -0.05 10.08 -8.70
N GLY A 202 -0.70 9.35 -7.81
CA GLY A 202 -0.82 7.91 -7.88
C GLY A 202 -2.09 7.39 -7.27
N PHE A 203 -2.54 6.27 -7.80
CA PHE A 203 -3.73 5.56 -7.39
C PHE A 203 -3.44 4.09 -7.15
N TRP A 204 -4.05 3.53 -6.09
CA TRP A 204 -4.13 2.10 -5.87
C TRP A 204 -5.51 1.72 -5.37
N PHE A 205 -6.09 0.67 -5.95
CA PHE A 205 -7.50 0.33 -5.74
C PHE A 205 -7.82 -0.31 -4.37
N ASN A 206 -6.83 -0.68 -3.56
CA ASN A 206 -6.98 -1.37 -2.27
C ASN A 206 -7.97 -2.56 -2.31
N ALA A 207 -7.45 -3.77 -2.28
CA ALA A 207 -8.29 -4.96 -2.35
C ALA A 207 -9.03 -5.21 -1.02
N GLY A 208 -10.23 -5.72 -1.08
CA GLY A 208 -10.97 -6.21 0.09
C GLY A 208 -10.66 -7.67 0.40
N MET A 209 -11.32 -8.59 -0.29
CA MET A 209 -11.20 -10.05 -0.22
C MET A 209 -11.65 -10.64 1.13
N MET A 210 -11.46 -11.93 1.33
CA MET A 210 -11.92 -12.65 2.52
C MET A 210 -10.98 -12.49 3.71
N SER A 211 -11.56 -12.31 4.88
CA SER A 211 -10.85 -12.23 6.15
C SER A 211 -11.64 -12.87 7.27
N SER A 212 -10.93 -13.40 8.26
CA SER A 212 -11.51 -13.84 9.52
C SER A 212 -10.64 -13.40 10.69
N ALA A 213 -11.28 -13.19 11.83
CA ALA A 213 -10.63 -12.90 13.10
C ALA A 213 -11.38 -13.57 14.25
N THR A 214 -10.66 -13.98 15.27
CA THR A 214 -11.21 -14.49 16.52
C THR A 214 -10.72 -13.62 17.67
N VAL A 215 -11.63 -13.28 18.59
CA VAL A 215 -11.30 -12.55 19.82
C VAL A 215 -11.65 -13.40 21.01
N HIS A 216 -10.72 -13.53 21.94
CA HIS A 216 -10.90 -14.24 23.22
C HIS A 216 -10.72 -13.28 24.38
N ILE A 217 -11.61 -13.31 25.36
CA ILE A 217 -11.46 -12.58 26.61
C ILE A 217 -10.88 -13.52 27.66
N ASN A 218 -9.78 -13.11 28.26
CA ASN A 218 -9.10 -13.85 29.32
C ASN A 218 -9.72 -13.53 30.69
N GLU A 219 -9.61 -14.43 31.66
CA GLU A 219 -10.18 -14.30 33.01
C GLU A 219 -9.70 -13.03 33.75
N ASN A 220 -8.51 -12.55 33.44
CA ASN A 220 -7.95 -11.33 34.02
C ASN A 220 -8.46 -10.03 33.36
N GLY A 221 -9.35 -10.10 32.37
CA GLY A 221 -9.89 -8.95 31.64
C GLY A 221 -9.01 -8.46 30.48
N THR A 222 -8.00 -9.21 30.07
CA THR A 222 -7.26 -8.95 28.83
C THR A 222 -7.93 -9.63 27.64
N ALA A 223 -7.63 -9.18 26.42
CA ALA A 223 -8.14 -9.82 25.22
C ALA A 223 -7.01 -10.31 24.29
N THR A 224 -7.28 -11.41 23.59
CA THR A 224 -6.39 -11.92 22.54
C THR A 224 -7.10 -11.90 21.21
N VAL A 225 -6.53 -11.19 20.23
CA VAL A 225 -6.99 -11.13 18.85
C VAL A 225 -6.15 -12.12 18.03
N VAL A 226 -6.79 -13.05 17.34
CA VAL A 226 -6.12 -14.10 16.54
C VAL A 226 -6.54 -13.95 15.09
N THR A 227 -5.57 -13.83 14.18
CA THR A 227 -5.79 -13.75 12.74
C THR A 227 -4.85 -14.66 11.97
N GLY A 228 -5.18 -14.98 10.70
CA GLY A 228 -4.29 -15.67 9.77
C GLY A 228 -3.54 -14.72 8.82
N SER A 229 -3.70 -13.42 8.96
CA SER A 229 -3.02 -12.42 8.10
C SER A 229 -1.60 -12.15 8.61
N PRO A 230 -0.52 -12.56 7.89
CA PRO A 230 0.85 -12.26 8.30
C PRO A 230 1.10 -10.77 8.42
N ASP A 231 1.83 -10.38 9.46
CA ASP A 231 2.26 -9.00 9.67
C ASP A 231 3.54 -8.72 8.87
N ILE A 232 3.46 -7.77 7.94
CA ILE A 232 4.57 -7.33 7.10
C ILE A 232 4.86 -5.83 7.20
N GLY A 233 4.23 -5.13 8.16
CA GLY A 233 4.40 -3.68 8.30
C GLY A 233 3.51 -3.06 9.40
N GLY A 234 3.33 -3.73 10.56
CA GLY A 234 2.65 -3.19 11.74
C GLY A 234 1.15 -3.46 11.81
N SER A 235 0.62 -4.39 11.00
CA SER A 235 -0.81 -4.71 11.01
C SER A 235 -1.30 -5.30 12.34
N ARG A 236 -0.46 -6.04 13.08
CA ARG A 236 -0.80 -6.54 14.43
C ARG A 236 -1.16 -5.41 15.40
N GLN A 237 -0.39 -4.31 15.37
CA GLN A 237 -0.68 -3.13 16.19
C GLN A 237 -2.02 -2.51 15.80
N SER A 238 -2.29 -2.34 14.51
CA SER A 238 -3.56 -1.78 14.04
C SER A 238 -4.75 -2.65 14.47
N MET A 239 -4.62 -3.99 14.42
CA MET A 239 -5.66 -4.91 14.91
C MET A 239 -5.89 -4.76 16.41
N ALA A 240 -4.81 -4.63 17.20
CA ALA A 240 -4.90 -4.42 18.64
C ALA A 240 -5.54 -3.07 18.99
N LEU A 241 -5.19 -2.00 18.27
CA LEU A 241 -5.79 -0.67 18.46
C LEU A 241 -7.29 -0.68 18.16
N MET A 242 -7.72 -1.29 17.05
CA MET A 242 -9.15 -1.41 16.72
C MET A 242 -9.92 -2.22 17.77
N ALA A 243 -9.33 -3.32 18.27
CA ALA A 243 -9.96 -4.12 19.31
C ALA A 243 -10.04 -3.36 20.64
N ALA A 244 -9.03 -2.59 21.01
CA ALA A 244 -9.00 -1.76 22.20
C ALA A 244 -10.07 -0.67 22.15
N GLU A 245 -10.17 0.03 21.03
CA GLU A 245 -11.19 1.07 20.78
C GLU A 245 -12.60 0.50 20.88
N GLU A 246 -12.88 -0.63 20.20
CA GLU A 246 -14.19 -1.24 20.15
C GLU A 246 -14.62 -1.81 21.52
N LEU A 247 -13.69 -2.47 22.22
CA LEU A 247 -13.96 -3.03 23.55
C LEU A 247 -13.95 -1.96 24.66
N GLY A 248 -13.39 -0.77 24.42
CA GLY A 248 -13.24 0.30 25.42
C GLY A 248 -12.23 -0.03 26.52
N ILE A 249 -11.15 -0.78 26.21
CA ILE A 249 -10.12 -1.17 27.16
C ILE A 249 -8.74 -0.68 26.73
N PRO A 250 -7.77 -0.54 27.66
CA PRO A 250 -6.41 -0.08 27.29
C PRO A 250 -5.76 -0.98 26.26
N TYR A 251 -5.02 -0.37 25.32
CA TYR A 251 -4.27 -1.07 24.26
C TYR A 251 -3.33 -2.15 24.82
N GLU A 252 -2.67 -1.89 25.94
CA GLU A 252 -1.76 -2.81 26.61
C GLU A 252 -2.46 -4.10 27.12
N SER A 253 -3.78 -4.07 27.20
CA SER A 253 -4.60 -5.23 27.55
C SER A 253 -4.93 -6.13 26.36
N ILE A 254 -4.51 -5.76 25.14
CA ILE A 254 -4.76 -6.51 23.91
C ILE A 254 -3.47 -7.17 23.41
N LYS A 255 -3.57 -8.46 23.10
CA LYS A 255 -2.51 -9.20 22.40
C LYS A 255 -2.99 -9.63 21.01
N ALA A 256 -2.40 -9.10 19.95
CA ALA A 256 -2.65 -9.59 18.60
C ALA A 256 -1.66 -10.69 18.22
N VAL A 257 -2.15 -11.79 17.66
CA VAL A 257 -1.40 -12.99 17.30
C VAL A 257 -1.72 -13.39 15.86
N VAL A 258 -0.67 -13.65 15.07
CA VAL A 258 -0.79 -14.36 13.79
C VAL A 258 -0.59 -15.85 14.08
N ALA A 259 -1.61 -16.66 13.79
CA ALA A 259 -1.59 -18.08 14.09
C ALA A 259 -1.42 -18.94 12.83
N ASP A 260 -1.44 -20.25 12.98
CA ASP A 260 -1.21 -21.20 11.90
C ASP A 260 -2.49 -21.66 11.19
N THR A 261 -2.33 -22.35 10.08
CA THR A 261 -3.43 -22.80 9.21
C THR A 261 -4.35 -23.86 9.83
N GLU A 262 -4.03 -24.41 10.99
CA GLU A 262 -4.91 -25.34 11.73
C GLU A 262 -5.80 -24.62 12.76
N THR A 263 -5.44 -23.37 13.11
CA THR A 263 -6.06 -22.68 14.26
C THR A 263 -6.82 -21.41 13.88
N VAL A 264 -6.72 -20.95 12.63
CA VAL A 264 -7.41 -19.74 12.13
C VAL A 264 -8.39 -20.07 11.02
N GLY A 265 -9.41 -19.22 10.88
CA GLY A 265 -10.24 -19.19 9.69
C GLY A 265 -9.47 -18.70 8.46
N PHE A 266 -10.06 -18.87 7.28
CA PHE A 266 -9.44 -18.46 6.03
C PHE A 266 -9.21 -16.96 5.98
N ASN A 267 -8.03 -16.57 5.54
CA ASN A 267 -7.65 -15.21 5.21
C ASN A 267 -6.96 -15.21 3.85
N ASP A 268 -7.36 -14.31 2.97
CA ASP A 268 -6.64 -14.09 1.72
C ASP A 268 -5.24 -13.53 1.97
N VAL A 269 -4.41 -13.59 0.92
CA VAL A 269 -3.02 -13.13 0.94
C VAL A 269 -2.88 -11.69 1.49
N THR A 270 -1.83 -11.42 2.25
CA THR A 270 -1.44 -10.06 2.62
C THR A 270 -0.87 -9.36 1.39
N GLY A 271 -1.72 -8.68 0.62
CA GLY A 271 -1.41 -7.97 -0.62
C GLY A 271 -2.62 -7.16 -1.08
N GLY A 272 -2.40 -6.10 -1.87
CA GLY A 272 -3.46 -5.17 -2.26
C GLY A 272 -3.87 -4.19 -1.16
N SER A 273 -3.01 -3.94 -0.19
CA SER A 273 -3.19 -2.99 0.94
C SER A 273 -4.43 -3.28 1.80
N ARG A 274 -4.76 -4.57 1.97
CA ARG A 274 -6.06 -5.02 2.49
C ARG A 274 -6.13 -5.29 3.99
N VAL A 275 -5.01 -5.55 4.67
CA VAL A 275 -5.07 -6.17 6.02
C VAL A 275 -5.77 -5.25 7.02
N THR A 276 -5.35 -4.00 7.14
CA THR A 276 -6.01 -3.05 8.05
C THR A 276 -7.47 -2.80 7.63
N LEU A 277 -7.75 -2.77 6.32
CA LEU A 277 -9.09 -2.59 5.79
C LEU A 277 -10.02 -3.79 6.05
N ALA A 278 -9.63 -4.98 5.60
CA ALA A 278 -10.53 -6.16 5.61
C ALA A 278 -10.39 -7.01 6.88
N THR A 279 -9.15 -7.30 7.31
CA THR A 279 -8.95 -8.05 8.56
C THR A 279 -9.29 -7.19 9.78
N GLY A 280 -9.02 -5.87 9.71
CA GLY A 280 -9.46 -4.92 10.74
C GLY A 280 -10.97 -4.90 10.92
N ALA A 281 -11.73 -4.87 9.83
CA ALA A 281 -13.18 -4.96 9.90
C ALA A 281 -13.66 -6.29 10.55
N ALA A 282 -13.00 -7.42 10.25
CA ALA A 282 -13.32 -8.69 10.91
C ALA A 282 -13.03 -8.66 12.42
N VAL A 283 -11.97 -7.97 12.84
CA VAL A 283 -11.67 -7.76 14.27
C VAL A 283 -12.76 -6.93 14.94
N VAL A 284 -13.18 -5.83 14.32
CA VAL A 284 -14.26 -4.97 14.80
C VAL A 284 -15.56 -5.77 14.97
N ASP A 285 -15.95 -6.55 13.95
CA ASP A 285 -17.16 -7.36 14.02
C ASP A 285 -17.08 -8.43 15.11
N ALA A 286 -15.92 -9.08 15.29
CA ALA A 286 -15.72 -10.03 16.39
C ALA A 286 -15.83 -9.36 17.77
N CYS A 287 -15.28 -8.15 17.92
CA CYS A 287 -15.42 -7.37 19.18
C CYS A 287 -16.87 -6.98 19.45
N ARG A 288 -17.63 -6.60 18.42
CA ARG A 288 -19.07 -6.30 18.57
C ARG A 288 -19.87 -7.50 19.05
N LEU A 289 -19.60 -8.68 18.50
CA LEU A 289 -20.20 -9.93 18.99
C LEU A 289 -19.82 -10.23 20.45
N ILE A 290 -18.59 -9.94 20.85
CA ILE A 290 -18.15 -10.02 22.26
C ILE A 290 -18.94 -9.06 23.13
N ILE A 291 -19.14 -7.82 22.71
CA ILE A 291 -19.88 -6.80 23.45
C ILE A 291 -21.34 -7.24 23.65
N GLU A 292 -21.97 -7.80 22.62
CA GLU A 292 -23.34 -8.35 22.76
C GLU A 292 -23.42 -9.48 23.79
N ASP A 293 -22.44 -10.42 23.77
CA ASP A 293 -22.38 -11.50 24.79
C ASP A 293 -22.12 -10.93 26.20
N LEU A 294 -21.23 -9.93 26.33
CA LEU A 294 -20.97 -9.28 27.63
C LEU A 294 -22.18 -8.55 28.17
N ARG A 295 -22.94 -7.86 27.31
CA ARG A 295 -24.23 -7.24 27.70
C ARG A 295 -25.24 -8.27 28.19
N ALA A 296 -25.38 -9.40 27.49
CA ALA A 296 -26.26 -10.48 27.87
C ALA A 296 -25.84 -11.11 29.23
N ARG A 297 -24.54 -11.24 29.49
CA ARG A 297 -24.01 -11.72 30.78
C ARG A 297 -24.24 -10.73 31.92
N ALA A 298 -24.14 -9.45 31.67
CA ALA A 298 -24.45 -8.41 32.62
C ALA A 298 -25.95 -8.41 32.94
N ALA A 299 -26.83 -8.48 31.93
CA ALA A 299 -28.28 -8.62 32.10
C ALA A 299 -28.64 -9.81 33.00
N LYS A 300 -28.05 -10.98 32.71
CA LYS A 300 -28.21 -12.18 33.56
C LYS A 300 -27.66 -12.00 34.98
N THR A 301 -26.59 -11.24 35.16
CA THR A 301 -25.97 -10.99 36.47
C THR A 301 -26.84 -10.07 37.32
N TRP A 302 -27.52 -9.10 36.71
CA TRP A 302 -28.38 -8.13 37.36
C TRP A 302 -29.85 -8.55 37.41
N ASP A 303 -30.24 -9.65 36.74
CA ASP A 303 -31.62 -10.12 36.57
C ASP A 303 -32.51 -9.05 35.91
N VAL A 304 -32.04 -8.51 34.76
CA VAL A 304 -32.73 -7.48 33.99
C VAL A 304 -32.80 -7.87 32.51
N GLU A 305 -33.63 -7.16 31.72
CA GLU A 305 -33.71 -7.37 30.27
C GLU A 305 -32.47 -6.77 29.55
N LEU A 306 -32.15 -7.31 28.38
CA LEU A 306 -30.94 -6.92 27.63
C LEU A 306 -30.94 -5.45 27.18
N ASP A 307 -32.12 -4.89 26.90
CA ASP A 307 -32.30 -3.49 26.49
C ASP A 307 -32.01 -2.49 27.62
N GLN A 308 -31.95 -2.95 28.86
CA GLN A 308 -31.53 -2.16 30.02
C GLN A 308 -30.01 -2.14 30.24
N VAL A 309 -29.23 -2.80 29.36
CA VAL A 309 -27.79 -2.89 29.49
C VAL A 309 -27.11 -2.20 28.29
N GLU A 310 -26.27 -1.23 28.58
CA GLU A 310 -25.39 -0.58 27.62
C GLU A 310 -23.94 -1.01 27.84
N TRP A 311 -23.10 -0.91 26.78
CA TRP A 311 -21.67 -1.09 26.88
C TRP A 311 -20.99 0.25 26.63
N VAL A 312 -20.35 0.80 27.66
CA VAL A 312 -19.72 2.12 27.60
C VAL A 312 -18.36 2.06 28.31
N ASP A 313 -17.32 2.54 27.65
CA ASP A 313 -15.97 2.66 28.20
C ASP A 313 -15.47 1.36 28.88
N GLY A 314 -15.63 0.23 28.20
CA GLY A 314 -15.11 -1.08 28.64
C GLY A 314 -15.89 -1.73 29.79
N GLN A 315 -17.13 -1.29 30.04
CA GLN A 315 -17.98 -1.85 31.09
C GLN A 315 -19.45 -1.88 30.69
N ALA A 316 -20.14 -2.85 31.22
CA ALA A 316 -21.61 -2.88 31.18
C ALA A 316 -22.17 -1.87 32.20
N GLN A 317 -23.12 -1.04 31.75
CA GLN A 317 -23.82 -0.06 32.55
C GLN A 317 -25.33 -0.32 32.47
N HIS A 318 -26.03 -0.19 33.60
CA HIS A 318 -27.48 -0.23 33.62
C HIS A 318 -28.02 1.10 33.11
N ALA A 319 -28.92 1.10 32.14
CA ALA A 319 -29.41 2.31 31.45
C ALA A 319 -29.98 3.36 32.42
N GLU A 320 -30.65 2.92 33.49
CA GLU A 320 -31.21 3.80 34.53
C GLU A 320 -30.30 3.96 35.76
N GLY A 321 -29.07 3.41 35.74
CA GLY A 321 -28.13 3.48 36.84
C GLY A 321 -28.54 2.67 38.09
N ALA A 322 -29.49 1.74 37.96
CA ALA A 322 -30.03 0.95 39.09
C ALA A 322 -29.06 -0.13 39.62
N GLN A 323 -27.99 -0.42 38.83
CA GLN A 323 -26.99 -1.44 39.18
C GLN A 323 -25.59 -0.86 39.09
N PRO A 324 -24.61 -1.31 39.89
CA PRO A 324 -23.21 -0.88 39.76
C PRO A 324 -22.64 -1.40 38.44
N PRO A 325 -21.79 -0.60 37.72
CA PRO A 325 -21.15 -1.03 36.49
C PRO A 325 -20.34 -2.31 36.69
N LEU A 326 -20.27 -3.14 35.64
CA LEU A 326 -19.44 -4.35 35.58
C LEU A 326 -18.38 -4.18 34.48
N SER A 327 -17.12 -4.13 34.88
CA SER A 327 -16.01 -4.09 33.96
C SER A 327 -15.90 -5.41 33.16
N LEU A 328 -15.17 -5.37 32.02
CA LEU A 328 -14.85 -6.57 31.28
C LEU A 328 -14.18 -7.63 32.16
N LYS A 329 -13.30 -7.22 33.09
CA LYS A 329 -12.69 -8.12 34.08
C LYS A 329 -13.69 -8.74 35.02
N ASP A 330 -14.68 -7.97 35.51
CA ASP A 330 -15.72 -8.50 36.43
C ASP A 330 -16.60 -9.52 35.75
N LEU A 331 -16.95 -9.30 34.46
CA LEU A 331 -17.74 -10.23 33.65
C LEU A 331 -16.95 -11.47 33.30
N ALA A 332 -15.66 -11.33 32.97
CA ALA A 332 -14.76 -12.44 32.68
C ALA A 332 -14.62 -13.36 33.91
N ALA A 333 -14.43 -12.80 35.10
CA ALA A 333 -14.33 -13.56 36.35
C ALA A 333 -15.63 -14.31 36.69
N LYS A 334 -16.78 -13.81 36.22
CA LYS A 334 -18.11 -14.47 36.41
C LYS A 334 -18.46 -15.44 35.27
N SER A 335 -17.60 -15.64 34.28
CA SER A 335 -17.91 -16.43 33.09
C SER A 335 -18.42 -17.83 33.37
N GLY A 336 -17.86 -18.53 34.34
CA GLY A 336 -18.31 -19.86 34.75
C GLY A 336 -19.78 -19.97 35.20
N ARG A 337 -20.41 -18.85 35.61
CA ARG A 337 -21.81 -18.78 36.03
C ARG A 337 -22.74 -18.13 35.02
N THR A 338 -22.18 -17.44 34.02
CA THR A 338 -22.95 -16.63 33.08
C THR A 338 -23.04 -17.25 31.68
N GLY A 339 -22.19 -18.22 31.32
CA GLY A 339 -22.25 -18.86 30.00
C GLY A 339 -20.95 -19.55 29.56
N GLY A 340 -19.91 -19.61 30.43
CA GLY A 340 -18.62 -20.19 30.12
C GLY A 340 -17.66 -19.22 29.46
N PRO A 341 -16.57 -19.67 28.76
CA PRO A 341 -15.57 -18.83 28.15
C PRO A 341 -16.16 -17.80 27.17
N ILE A 342 -15.55 -16.62 27.11
CA ILE A 342 -16.01 -15.51 26.27
C ILE A 342 -15.12 -15.48 25.03
N SER A 343 -15.69 -15.76 23.86
CA SER A 343 -14.98 -15.68 22.58
C SER A 343 -15.96 -15.49 21.43
N ALA A 344 -15.54 -14.77 20.39
CA ALA A 344 -16.30 -14.64 19.17
C ALA A 344 -15.38 -14.74 17.95
N ASN A 345 -15.96 -15.21 16.85
CA ASN A 345 -15.32 -15.24 15.53
C ASN A 345 -16.18 -14.47 14.54
N ALA A 346 -15.53 -13.66 13.72
CA ALA A 346 -16.16 -13.02 12.58
C ALA A 346 -15.42 -13.33 11.30
N SER A 347 -16.18 -13.47 10.22
CA SER A 347 -15.67 -13.71 8.86
C SER A 347 -16.42 -12.85 7.88
N LEU A 348 -15.71 -12.21 6.97
CA LEU A 348 -16.30 -11.35 5.96
C LEU A 348 -15.61 -11.52 4.61
N ASN A 349 -16.32 -11.15 3.56
CA ASN A 349 -15.77 -10.95 2.23
C ASN A 349 -15.99 -9.48 1.87
N SER A 350 -14.99 -8.68 2.14
CA SER A 350 -15.05 -7.24 1.88
C SER A 350 -15.10 -7.01 0.38
N ARG A 351 -16.24 -6.52 -0.09
CA ARG A 351 -16.44 -6.09 -1.47
C ARG A 351 -16.47 -4.58 -1.51
N GLY A 352 -15.88 -4.01 -2.52
CA GLY A 352 -15.74 -2.58 -2.66
C GLY A 352 -14.29 -2.16 -2.42
N VAL A 353 -14.00 -0.99 -2.88
CA VAL A 353 -12.64 -0.52 -3.04
C VAL A 353 -12.39 0.59 -2.05
N GLY A 354 -11.39 0.40 -1.22
CA GLY A 354 -10.90 1.47 -0.36
C GLY A 354 -9.98 2.43 -1.09
N ALA A 355 -10.28 2.80 -2.34
CA ALA A 355 -9.43 3.62 -3.23
C ALA A 355 -8.44 4.53 -2.50
N GLY A 356 -7.15 4.29 -2.65
CA GLY A 356 -6.07 5.08 -2.06
C GLY A 356 -5.44 5.99 -3.11
N PHE A 357 -5.21 7.25 -2.74
CA PHE A 357 -4.56 8.26 -3.58
C PHE A 357 -3.34 8.82 -2.85
N SER A 358 -2.32 9.17 -3.62
CA SER A 358 -1.15 9.88 -3.12
C SER A 358 -0.71 10.92 -4.13
N THR A 359 -0.37 12.10 -3.66
CA THR A 359 0.31 13.15 -4.43
C THR A 359 1.66 13.42 -3.80
N GLN A 360 2.70 13.56 -4.63
CA GLN A 360 4.05 13.70 -4.12
C GLN A 360 4.80 14.81 -4.84
N LEU A 361 5.67 15.48 -4.11
CA LEU A 361 6.57 16.51 -4.56
C LEU A 361 8.00 16.07 -4.30
N CYS A 362 8.83 16.20 -5.32
CA CYS A 362 10.25 15.90 -5.26
C CYS A 362 11.03 17.11 -5.77
N ASP A 363 12.03 17.58 -5.01
CA ASP A 363 13.05 18.48 -5.50
C ASP A 363 14.35 17.69 -5.68
N VAL A 364 14.97 17.84 -6.83
CA VAL A 364 16.27 17.22 -7.14
C VAL A 364 17.31 18.29 -7.38
N GLU A 365 18.57 17.92 -7.17
CA GLU A 365 19.75 18.64 -7.67
C GLU A 365 20.47 17.73 -8.65
N VAL A 366 20.73 18.22 -9.86
CA VAL A 366 21.41 17.44 -10.91
C VAL A 366 22.74 18.11 -11.25
N ASP A 367 23.82 17.34 -11.19
CA ASP A 367 25.12 17.78 -11.67
C ASP A 367 25.19 17.61 -13.21
N PRO A 368 25.20 18.69 -13.99
CA PRO A 368 25.17 18.61 -15.45
C PRO A 368 26.51 18.12 -16.07
N GLU A 369 27.57 17.99 -15.29
CA GLU A 369 28.87 17.48 -15.75
C GLU A 369 28.97 15.95 -15.56
N THR A 370 28.29 15.41 -14.54
CA THR A 370 28.35 13.98 -14.20
C THR A 370 27.04 13.23 -14.37
N GLY A 371 25.91 13.94 -14.52
CA GLY A 371 24.58 13.36 -14.58
C GLY A 371 24.06 12.87 -13.23
N VAL A 372 24.83 13.05 -12.14
CA VAL A 372 24.43 12.60 -10.80
C VAL A 372 23.22 13.39 -10.32
N THR A 373 22.15 12.68 -10.04
CA THR A 373 20.91 13.25 -9.50
C THR A 373 20.79 12.93 -8.01
N ARG A 374 20.55 13.95 -7.19
CA ARG A 374 20.30 13.84 -5.76
C ARG A 374 18.92 14.36 -5.42
N VAL A 375 18.15 13.61 -4.67
CA VAL A 375 16.90 14.09 -4.10
C VAL A 375 17.24 14.96 -2.88
N VAL A 376 16.89 16.24 -2.93
CA VAL A 376 17.24 17.23 -1.87
C VAL A 376 16.08 17.57 -0.96
N ARG A 377 14.83 17.36 -1.43
CA ARG A 377 13.59 17.54 -0.66
C ARG A 377 12.54 16.59 -1.17
N TYR A 378 11.75 16.05 -0.26
CA TYR A 378 10.64 15.19 -0.63
C TYR A 378 9.44 15.38 0.30
N LEU A 379 8.25 15.46 -0.28
CA LEU A 379 6.97 15.52 0.42
C LEU A 379 5.99 14.53 -0.19
N THR A 380 5.34 13.74 0.64
CA THR A 380 4.28 12.82 0.23
C THR A 380 2.98 13.14 0.97
N ALA A 381 1.90 13.35 0.25
CA ALA A 381 0.55 13.43 0.78
C ALA A 381 -0.23 12.18 0.37
N GLN A 382 -0.91 11.53 1.32
CA GLN A 382 -1.63 10.29 1.05
C GLN A 382 -2.94 10.21 1.82
N ASP A 383 -4.03 9.82 1.13
CA ASP A 383 -5.32 9.56 1.77
C ASP A 383 -5.30 8.21 2.47
N ALA A 384 -5.32 8.23 3.80
CA ALA A 384 -5.34 7.08 4.68
C ALA A 384 -6.77 6.70 5.15
N GLY A 385 -7.78 7.48 4.75
CA GLY A 385 -9.09 7.41 5.37
C GLY A 385 -9.01 7.89 6.82
N ARG A 386 -9.10 6.97 7.79
CA ARG A 386 -8.70 7.21 9.18
C ARG A 386 -7.37 6.48 9.44
N ALA A 387 -6.37 7.20 9.88
CA ALA A 387 -5.08 6.64 10.27
C ALA A 387 -5.19 5.99 11.66
N ILE A 388 -5.33 4.66 11.71
CA ILE A 388 -5.44 3.93 12.99
C ILE A 388 -4.15 4.02 13.80
N SER A 389 -3.01 4.02 13.12
CA SER A 389 -1.68 4.18 13.71
C SER A 389 -0.88 5.13 12.83
N PRO A 390 -0.90 6.46 13.12
CA PRO A 390 -0.24 7.47 12.29
C PRO A 390 1.25 7.19 12.04
N ASP A 391 2.01 6.79 13.06
CA ASP A 391 3.44 6.48 12.94
C ASP A 391 3.71 5.36 11.93
N TYR A 392 2.86 4.32 11.89
CA TYR A 392 2.99 3.24 10.90
C TYR A 392 2.52 3.68 9.51
N VAL A 393 1.54 4.59 9.42
CA VAL A 393 1.13 5.19 8.15
C VAL A 393 2.28 5.99 7.55
N GLU A 394 2.92 6.86 8.34
CA GLU A 394 4.12 7.59 7.91
C GLU A 394 5.24 6.64 7.47
N GLY A 395 5.53 5.62 8.26
CA GLY A 395 6.52 4.60 7.89
C GLY A 395 6.22 3.89 6.57
N GLN A 396 4.93 3.65 6.26
CA GLN A 396 4.52 3.09 4.97
C GLN A 396 4.66 4.10 3.82
N MET A 397 4.36 5.37 4.05
CA MET A 397 4.52 6.45 3.07
C MET A 397 6.01 6.66 2.75
N GLN A 398 6.85 6.86 3.77
CA GLN A 398 8.30 7.02 3.61
C GLN A 398 8.93 5.80 2.92
N GLY A 399 8.61 4.59 3.36
CA GLY A 399 9.10 3.36 2.75
C GLY A 399 8.65 3.16 1.29
N GLY A 400 7.48 3.66 0.90
CA GLY A 400 7.04 3.70 -0.50
C GLY A 400 7.86 4.65 -1.35
N VAL A 401 8.10 5.85 -0.84
CA VAL A 401 8.94 6.87 -1.49
C VAL A 401 10.36 6.36 -1.71
N VAL A 402 11.00 5.79 -0.67
CA VAL A 402 12.38 5.28 -0.77
C VAL A 402 12.52 4.22 -1.85
N GLN A 403 11.59 3.26 -1.90
CA GLN A 403 11.59 2.24 -2.94
C GLN A 403 11.40 2.84 -4.35
N GLY A 404 10.50 3.82 -4.49
CA GLY A 404 10.27 4.47 -5.76
C GLY A 404 11.44 5.33 -6.23
N ILE A 405 12.17 5.99 -5.33
CA ILE A 405 13.42 6.73 -5.66
C ILE A 405 14.52 5.76 -6.09
N GLY A 406 14.70 4.65 -5.39
CA GLY A 406 15.66 3.61 -5.80
C GLY A 406 15.37 3.09 -7.20
N TRP A 407 14.10 2.83 -7.49
CA TRP A 407 13.67 2.39 -8.82
C TRP A 407 13.84 3.48 -9.89
N ALA A 408 13.65 4.75 -9.52
CA ALA A 408 13.85 5.87 -10.41
C ALA A 408 15.33 6.08 -10.81
N LEU A 409 16.28 5.87 -9.88
CA LEU A 409 17.65 6.36 -10.04
C LEU A 409 18.72 5.27 -10.13
N SER A 410 18.53 4.09 -9.50
CA SER A 410 19.66 3.17 -9.29
C SER A 410 19.34 1.68 -9.41
N GLU A 411 18.10 1.25 -9.23
CA GLU A 411 17.78 -0.17 -9.17
C GLU A 411 17.43 -0.74 -10.55
N GLU A 412 18.25 -1.66 -11.05
CA GLU A 412 18.08 -2.32 -12.35
C GLU A 412 18.63 -3.76 -12.30
N TYR A 413 17.92 -4.69 -12.93
CA TYR A 413 18.45 -6.01 -13.23
C TYR A 413 19.24 -5.96 -14.55
N ILE A 414 20.54 -6.18 -14.47
CA ILE A 414 21.44 -6.17 -15.64
C ILE A 414 21.70 -7.62 -16.06
N HIS A 415 21.45 -7.91 -17.35
CA HIS A 415 21.69 -9.23 -17.93
C HIS A 415 22.66 -9.09 -19.09
N ASP A 416 23.57 -10.05 -19.23
CA ASP A 416 24.44 -10.16 -20.40
C ASP A 416 23.68 -10.66 -21.65
N SER A 417 24.39 -10.84 -22.75
CA SER A 417 23.83 -11.33 -24.01
C SER A 417 23.28 -12.76 -23.94
N ASP A 418 23.74 -13.56 -22.97
CA ASP A 418 23.31 -14.94 -22.74
C ASP A 418 22.13 -15.01 -21.72
N GLY A 419 21.69 -13.85 -21.20
CA GLY A 419 20.61 -13.73 -20.24
C GLY A 419 21.03 -14.04 -18.79
N VAL A 420 22.31 -14.06 -18.50
CA VAL A 420 22.83 -14.26 -17.14
C VAL A 420 22.83 -12.92 -16.41
N MET A 421 22.31 -12.90 -15.19
CA MET A 421 22.28 -11.69 -14.36
C MET A 421 23.70 -11.34 -13.87
N GLU A 422 24.16 -10.12 -14.16
CA GLU A 422 25.51 -9.66 -13.84
C GLU A 422 25.60 -9.03 -12.44
N ASN A 423 24.48 -8.50 -11.89
CA ASN A 423 24.46 -7.76 -10.63
C ASN A 423 23.57 -8.39 -9.54
N PRO A 424 23.79 -9.67 -9.15
CA PRO A 424 22.88 -10.38 -8.24
C PRO A 424 23.19 -10.14 -6.75
N GLY A 425 23.82 -9.06 -6.37
CA GLY A 425 24.22 -8.78 -5.00
C GLY A 425 24.12 -7.31 -4.62
N PHE A 426 24.14 -7.01 -3.32
CA PHE A 426 24.05 -5.63 -2.81
C PHE A 426 25.30 -4.77 -3.09
N LEU A 427 26.35 -5.35 -3.64
CA LEU A 427 27.50 -4.59 -4.11
C LEU A 427 27.15 -3.85 -5.41
N ASP A 428 26.46 -4.53 -6.32
CA ASP A 428 26.22 -4.08 -7.69
C ASP A 428 24.75 -3.66 -7.92
N TYR A 429 23.81 -4.28 -7.22
CA TYR A 429 22.42 -3.85 -7.18
C TYR A 429 22.23 -2.78 -6.08
N ARG A 430 22.11 -1.53 -6.50
CA ARG A 430 22.16 -0.36 -5.62
C ARG A 430 20.79 0.04 -5.10
N ILE A 431 20.41 -0.48 -3.92
CA ILE A 431 19.29 0.09 -3.17
C ILE A 431 19.74 1.34 -2.40
N PRO A 432 18.89 2.38 -2.28
CA PRO A 432 19.20 3.56 -1.51
C PRO A 432 19.50 3.24 -0.04
N VAL A 433 20.51 3.88 0.50
CA VAL A 433 20.81 3.87 1.94
C VAL A 433 20.38 5.21 2.58
N ALA A 434 20.32 5.26 3.89
CA ALA A 434 19.81 6.43 4.62
C ALA A 434 20.52 7.76 4.28
N SER A 435 21.80 7.70 3.87
CA SER A 435 22.57 8.88 3.46
C SER A 435 22.26 9.38 2.05
N ASP A 436 21.55 8.61 1.25
CA ASP A 436 21.23 8.96 -0.15
C ASP A 436 19.94 9.79 -0.27
N LEU A 437 19.23 9.94 0.84
CA LEU A 437 17.88 10.50 0.87
C LEU A 437 17.77 11.66 1.88
N PRO A 438 16.97 12.68 1.58
CA PRO A 438 16.59 13.67 2.59
C PRO A 438 15.59 13.06 3.60
N MET A 439 15.28 13.82 4.66
CA MET A 439 14.07 13.55 5.44
C MET A 439 12.85 13.68 4.51
N ILE A 440 11.95 12.70 4.59
CA ILE A 440 10.73 12.67 3.78
C ILE A 440 9.60 13.21 4.65
N ASP A 441 9.06 14.37 4.27
CA ASP A 441 7.90 14.95 4.93
C ASP A 441 6.63 14.20 4.52
N CYS A 442 5.75 13.96 5.49
CA CYS A 442 4.49 13.23 5.29
C CYS A 442 3.29 14.08 5.69
N ALA A 443 2.34 14.22 4.78
CA ALA A 443 1.02 14.79 5.03
C ALA A 443 -0.04 13.67 4.99
N ILE A 444 -0.49 13.21 6.14
CA ILE A 444 -1.57 12.23 6.23
C ILE A 444 -2.89 12.95 5.98
N VAL A 445 -3.57 12.59 4.90
CA VAL A 445 -4.92 13.07 4.58
C VAL A 445 -5.93 12.05 5.07
N GLU A 446 -6.94 12.49 5.77
CA GLU A 446 -7.96 11.63 6.33
C GLU A 446 -9.34 11.92 5.72
N VAL A 447 -9.66 11.23 4.63
CA VAL A 447 -11.01 11.23 4.06
C VAL A 447 -11.64 9.87 4.28
N PRO A 448 -12.57 9.73 5.25
CA PRO A 448 -13.10 8.45 5.69
C PRO A 448 -13.68 7.61 4.55
N ASN A 449 -13.34 6.33 4.52
CA ASN A 449 -13.94 5.36 3.61
C ASN A 449 -15.33 4.97 4.13
N PRO A 450 -16.42 5.26 3.41
CA PRO A 450 -17.78 4.97 3.88
C PRO A 450 -18.08 3.47 4.00
N ALA A 451 -17.27 2.62 3.38
CA ALA A 451 -17.45 1.15 3.42
C ALA A 451 -16.72 0.48 4.60
N HIS A 452 -16.01 1.23 5.45
CA HIS A 452 -15.30 0.66 6.59
C HIS A 452 -15.83 1.24 7.93
N PRO A 453 -16.02 0.43 8.99
CA PRO A 453 -16.56 0.89 10.28
C PRO A 453 -15.84 2.12 10.87
N TYR A 454 -14.53 2.19 10.69
CA TYR A 454 -13.69 3.31 11.15
C TYR A 454 -13.20 4.22 10.00
N GLY A 455 -13.71 4.05 8.80
CA GLY A 455 -13.31 4.88 7.67
C GLY A 455 -11.91 4.61 7.12
N VAL A 456 -11.29 3.47 7.43
CA VAL A 456 -9.91 3.12 7.03
C VAL A 456 -9.77 2.95 5.53
N ARG A 457 -8.63 3.36 4.98
CA ARG A 457 -8.13 2.98 3.65
C ARG A 457 -6.81 2.24 3.80
N GLY A 458 -6.47 1.43 2.81
CA GLY A 458 -5.17 0.77 2.75
C GLY A 458 -4.06 1.77 2.36
N VAL A 459 -2.96 1.76 3.09
CA VAL A 459 -1.85 2.70 2.88
C VAL A 459 -0.56 2.02 2.42
N GLY A 460 -0.58 0.68 2.32
CA GLY A 460 0.64 -0.11 2.13
C GLY A 460 1.28 0.02 0.75
N GLU A 461 0.56 0.39 -0.29
CA GLU A 461 1.08 0.31 -1.67
C GLU A 461 1.09 1.64 -2.41
N VAL A 462 0.06 2.48 -2.28
CA VAL A 462 -0.07 3.69 -3.11
C VAL A 462 1.14 4.65 -3.02
N GLY A 463 1.85 4.68 -1.89
CA GLY A 463 3.02 5.54 -1.68
C GLY A 463 4.21 5.28 -2.64
N ILE A 464 4.29 4.12 -3.32
CA ILE A 464 5.33 3.85 -4.32
C ILE A 464 4.92 4.28 -5.74
N VAL A 465 3.66 4.64 -5.96
CA VAL A 465 3.15 4.89 -7.31
C VAL A 465 3.71 6.18 -7.93
N PRO A 466 3.71 7.34 -7.23
CA PRO A 466 4.17 8.61 -7.82
C PRO A 466 5.69 8.79 -7.96
N PRO A 467 6.58 8.22 -7.11
CA PRO A 467 7.97 8.69 -7.01
C PRO A 467 8.76 8.68 -8.30
N MET A 468 8.64 7.64 -9.15
CA MET A 468 9.39 7.59 -10.40
C MET A 468 9.06 8.78 -11.31
N ALA A 469 7.78 9.13 -11.40
CA ALA A 469 7.33 10.27 -12.17
C ALA A 469 7.72 11.60 -11.50
N ALA A 470 7.60 11.72 -10.18
CA ALA A 470 7.99 12.92 -9.46
C ALA A 470 9.48 13.23 -9.64
N VAL A 471 10.35 12.22 -9.56
CA VAL A 471 11.79 12.37 -9.83
C VAL A 471 12.05 12.72 -11.29
N GLY A 472 11.40 12.05 -12.25
CA GLY A 472 11.56 12.33 -13.69
C GLY A 472 11.09 13.74 -14.07
N ASN A 473 9.98 14.20 -13.49
CA ASN A 473 9.47 15.56 -13.67
C ASN A 473 10.42 16.61 -13.07
N ALA A 474 11.01 16.29 -11.89
CA ALA A 474 12.01 17.16 -11.27
C ALA A 474 13.31 17.28 -12.09
N ILE A 475 13.79 16.18 -12.67
CA ILE A 475 14.94 16.21 -13.59
C ILE A 475 14.63 17.05 -14.83
N ASN A 476 13.42 16.88 -15.40
CA ASN A 476 12.98 17.69 -16.53
C ASN A 476 12.88 19.19 -16.18
N ASP A 477 12.46 19.51 -14.98
CA ASP A 477 12.41 20.89 -14.50
C ASP A 477 13.81 21.51 -14.28
N ALA A 478 14.76 20.70 -13.79
CA ALA A 478 16.14 21.14 -13.56
C ALA A 478 16.93 21.38 -14.85
N LEU A 479 16.75 20.53 -15.88
CA LEU A 479 17.64 20.43 -17.04
C LEU A 479 16.94 20.65 -18.39
N ASP A 480 15.62 20.76 -18.41
CA ASP A 480 14.81 20.72 -19.63
C ASP A 480 15.01 19.46 -20.49
N VAL A 481 15.27 18.31 -19.83
CA VAL A 481 15.51 17.01 -20.44
C VAL A 481 14.49 15.99 -19.97
N ARG A 482 13.68 15.45 -20.86
CA ARG A 482 12.70 14.40 -20.53
C ARG A 482 13.34 13.02 -20.56
N MET A 483 13.45 12.42 -19.39
CA MET A 483 13.88 11.02 -19.23
C MET A 483 12.71 10.07 -19.51
N THR A 484 12.94 9.07 -20.38
CA THR A 484 11.94 8.07 -20.76
C THR A 484 12.31 6.65 -20.36
N ASP A 485 13.56 6.43 -19.96
CA ASP A 485 14.11 5.13 -19.59
C ASP A 485 14.55 5.08 -18.13
N LEU A 486 14.11 4.06 -17.42
CA LEU A 486 14.45 3.81 -16.02
C LEU A 486 15.55 2.72 -15.90
N PRO A 487 16.38 2.79 -14.85
CA PRO A 487 16.57 3.93 -13.95
C PRO A 487 17.20 5.10 -14.69
N MET A 488 16.93 6.34 -14.22
CA MET A 488 17.56 7.57 -14.71
C MET A 488 18.96 7.71 -14.11
N SER A 489 19.82 6.75 -14.46
CA SER A 489 21.19 6.68 -13.95
C SER A 489 22.04 7.85 -14.47
N PRO A 490 23.16 8.20 -13.82
CA PRO A 490 24.03 9.30 -14.24
C PRO A 490 24.44 9.21 -15.71
N VAL A 491 24.73 8.02 -16.21
CA VAL A 491 25.10 7.79 -17.63
C VAL A 491 23.94 8.17 -18.54
N LYS A 492 22.73 7.69 -18.28
CA LYS A 492 21.53 7.97 -19.09
C LYS A 492 21.18 9.48 -19.07
N VAL A 493 21.33 10.14 -17.91
CA VAL A 493 21.12 11.60 -17.81
C VAL A 493 22.14 12.37 -18.66
N LEU A 494 23.43 11.98 -18.62
CA LEU A 494 24.45 12.60 -19.48
C LEU A 494 24.24 12.36 -20.97
N GLU A 495 23.81 11.16 -21.35
CA GLU A 495 23.49 10.84 -22.74
C GLU A 495 22.37 11.75 -23.25
N ALA A 496 21.28 11.85 -22.49
CA ALA A 496 20.13 12.71 -22.82
C ALA A 496 20.52 14.20 -22.91
N LEU A 497 21.39 14.69 -22.01
CA LEU A 497 21.92 16.06 -22.06
C LEU A 497 22.80 16.32 -23.32
N ASN A 498 23.58 15.33 -23.73
CA ASN A 498 24.43 15.45 -24.90
C ASN A 498 23.61 15.43 -26.20
N GLU A 499 22.61 14.56 -26.29
CA GLU A 499 21.68 14.52 -27.43
C GLU A 499 20.92 15.86 -27.62
N GLN A 500 20.65 16.59 -26.54
CA GLN A 500 20.00 17.91 -26.63
C GLN A 500 20.96 19.03 -27.10
N ARG A 501 22.27 18.87 -26.89
CA ARG A 501 23.29 19.85 -27.28
C ARG A 501 23.74 19.74 -28.73
N ASP A 502 23.54 18.56 -29.37
CA ASP A 502 23.81 18.26 -30.77
C ASP A 502 22.60 18.61 -31.67
#